data_a1b4edcbbfff4a820993d7ae1031700f
#
_entry.id   a1b4edcbbfff4a820993d7ae1031700f
#
_cell.length_a   1.000
_cell.length_b   1.000
_cell.length_c   1.000
_cell.angle_alpha   90.00
_cell.angle_beta   90.00
_cell.angle_gamma   90.00
#
_symmetry.space_group_name_H-M   'P 1'
#
loop_
_entity.id
_entity.type
_entity.pdbx_description
1 polymer ?
#
loop_
_entity_poly.entity_id
_entity_poly.type
_entity_poly.pdbx_seq_one_letter_code
_entity_poly.pdbx_strand_id
1 'polypeptide(L)'
;MIRTLQAFDIKGKNVLIRADLNVPMSGETITNNFRIKSSLPTIKTCIEAGASVVLMSHLGRPKGKEEQSLSLIPVGEELAGLLEMPIKFSANCISTDAIDTSISLKPGEIHLLENLRFYAQEEDNDTDFSSQLARHGNIYINDAFGTAHRSHASNVGVVPFFKNAGIGWLMDKELNYLDRLMNNPKRPLTLVLGGSKIDTKLSLIDKFLNNADHIIIGGGMAFTFLKSRGKSVGGSLVDEKMLDTAKRIINKARVKGVKLSLPIDVICGSSPTESEAMGTFLIQDIPDDYMGLDIGPETLSMYNSILGNSKTILWNGPMGVFENRQFEQGTREMAIHMVSCISNGSKVIVGGGDTAAALETFGLIKEMSHVSTGGGASLELLSGNQLPALRSLER
;
A
#
# COMPACT_ATOMS: atom_id res chain seq x y z
N MET A 1 7.06 -4.26 -23.51
CA MET A 1 5.78 -4.60 -22.81
C MET A 1 6.09 -5.65 -21.75
N ILE A 2 5.62 -5.47 -20.51
CA ILE A 2 5.87 -6.44 -19.44
C ILE A 2 5.01 -7.68 -19.64
N ARG A 3 5.63 -8.86 -19.57
CA ARG A 3 4.93 -10.15 -19.71
C ARG A 3 4.26 -10.54 -18.39
N THR A 4 3.04 -11.03 -18.44
CA THR A 4 2.34 -11.60 -17.28
C THR A 4 2.62 -13.11 -17.17
N LEU A 5 2.32 -13.70 -16.02
CA LEU A 5 2.49 -15.13 -15.74
C LEU A 5 1.92 -16.02 -16.87
N GLN A 6 0.78 -15.63 -17.47
CA GLN A 6 0.13 -16.36 -18.58
C GLN A 6 0.97 -16.49 -19.85
N ALA A 7 1.97 -15.63 -20.04
CA ALA A 7 2.83 -15.65 -21.23
C ALA A 7 3.90 -16.75 -21.20
N PHE A 8 3.94 -17.56 -20.12
CA PHE A 8 4.99 -18.55 -19.92
C PHE A 8 4.42 -19.97 -19.85
N ASP A 9 5.11 -20.92 -20.48
CA ASP A 9 4.91 -22.35 -20.24
C ASP A 9 5.66 -22.73 -18.93
N ILE A 10 4.90 -22.86 -17.84
CA ILE A 10 5.43 -23.11 -16.49
C ILE A 10 5.33 -24.56 -16.05
N LYS A 11 4.66 -25.44 -16.83
CA LYS A 11 4.49 -26.86 -16.49
C LYS A 11 5.85 -27.56 -16.30
N GLY A 12 6.02 -28.19 -15.14
CA GLY A 12 7.25 -28.88 -14.77
C GLY A 12 8.46 -27.97 -14.59
N LYS A 13 8.24 -26.66 -14.39
CA LYS A 13 9.30 -25.67 -14.13
C LYS A 13 9.26 -25.20 -12.68
N ASN A 14 10.43 -24.81 -12.16
CA ASN A 14 10.54 -24.10 -10.90
C ASN A 14 10.31 -22.60 -11.16
N VAL A 15 9.26 -22.06 -10.60
CA VAL A 15 8.91 -20.64 -10.69
C VAL A 15 9.40 -19.94 -9.42
N LEU A 16 10.40 -19.06 -9.57
CA LEU A 16 10.88 -18.20 -8.49
C LEU A 16 9.97 -16.97 -8.40
N ILE A 17 9.21 -16.86 -7.33
CA ILE A 17 8.26 -15.75 -7.10
C ILE A 17 8.81 -14.81 -6.03
N ARG A 18 8.99 -13.53 -6.38
CA ARG A 18 9.16 -12.48 -5.37
C ARG A 18 7.77 -12.04 -4.89
N ALA A 19 7.40 -12.45 -3.69
CA ALA A 19 6.14 -12.08 -3.05
C ALA A 19 6.34 -11.00 -1.97
N ASP A 20 5.33 -10.16 -1.68
CA ASP A 20 5.34 -9.22 -0.56
C ASP A 20 4.58 -9.82 0.63
N LEU A 21 5.28 -10.59 1.44
CA LEU A 21 4.77 -11.26 2.63
C LEU A 21 5.12 -10.48 3.92
N ASN A 22 5.46 -9.20 3.80
CA ASN A 22 5.79 -8.33 4.92
C ASN A 22 4.53 -7.93 5.68
N VAL A 23 4.10 -8.76 6.59
CA VAL A 23 2.90 -8.62 7.43
C VAL A 23 3.23 -8.02 8.80
N PRO A 24 2.26 -7.36 9.48
CA PRO A 24 2.45 -6.90 10.84
C PRO A 24 2.41 -8.10 11.80
N MET A 25 3.36 -8.09 12.75
CA MET A 25 3.55 -9.13 13.75
C MET A 25 3.35 -8.58 15.17
N SER A 26 2.81 -9.42 16.06
CA SER A 26 2.83 -9.22 17.51
C SER A 26 3.48 -10.45 18.12
N GLY A 27 4.78 -10.34 18.47
CA GLY A 27 5.61 -11.51 18.72
C GLY A 27 5.66 -12.42 17.49
N GLU A 28 5.32 -13.69 17.66
CA GLU A 28 5.26 -14.66 16.56
C GLU A 28 3.90 -14.72 15.85
N THR A 29 2.91 -13.94 16.30
CA THR A 29 1.55 -13.97 15.75
C THR A 29 1.38 -12.92 14.65
N ILE A 30 0.87 -13.37 13.50
CA ILE A 30 0.47 -12.47 12.40
C ILE A 30 -0.84 -11.79 12.78
N THR A 31 -0.83 -10.44 12.88
CA THR A 31 -2.02 -9.66 13.24
C THR A 31 -2.88 -9.31 12.02
N ASN A 32 -2.30 -9.38 10.82
CA ASN A 32 -2.98 -9.11 9.57
C ASN A 32 -2.35 -9.93 8.43
N ASN A 33 -3.14 -10.81 7.81
CA ASN A 33 -2.67 -11.68 6.72
C ASN A 33 -3.09 -11.23 5.32
N PHE A 34 -3.54 -9.97 5.15
CA PHE A 34 -4.05 -9.45 3.87
C PHE A 34 -3.04 -9.62 2.71
N ARG A 35 -1.75 -9.33 2.95
CA ARG A 35 -0.70 -9.47 1.92
C ARG A 35 -0.45 -10.92 1.54
N ILE A 36 -0.47 -11.83 2.52
CA ILE A 36 -0.34 -13.27 2.26
C ILE A 36 -1.49 -13.74 1.37
N LYS A 37 -2.73 -13.42 1.73
CA LYS A 37 -3.93 -13.74 0.93
C LYS A 37 -3.87 -13.15 -0.47
N SER A 38 -3.32 -11.96 -0.61
CA SER A 38 -3.17 -11.28 -1.91
C SER A 38 -2.19 -11.98 -2.86
N SER A 39 -1.22 -12.73 -2.34
CA SER A 39 -0.23 -13.50 -3.12
C SER A 39 -0.77 -14.88 -3.56
N LEU A 40 -1.82 -15.39 -2.92
CA LEU A 40 -2.34 -16.74 -3.18
C LEU A 40 -2.74 -16.99 -4.65
N PRO A 41 -3.38 -16.06 -5.37
CA PRO A 41 -3.78 -16.30 -6.77
C PRO A 41 -2.60 -16.68 -7.67
N THR A 42 -1.46 -16.02 -7.55
CA THR A 42 -0.25 -16.32 -8.32
C THR A 42 0.31 -17.69 -7.95
N ILE A 43 0.41 -17.98 -6.66
CA ILE A 43 0.92 -19.26 -6.15
C ILE A 43 0.04 -20.41 -6.61
N LYS A 44 -1.30 -20.32 -6.43
CA LYS A 44 -2.25 -21.34 -6.83
C LYS A 44 -2.22 -21.60 -8.33
N THR A 45 -2.17 -20.53 -9.14
CA THR A 45 -2.06 -20.67 -10.61
C THR A 45 -0.81 -21.46 -11.01
N CYS A 46 0.33 -21.22 -10.36
CA CYS A 46 1.55 -21.98 -10.65
C CYS A 46 1.40 -23.46 -10.30
N ILE A 47 0.85 -23.77 -9.13
CA ILE A 47 0.64 -25.14 -8.67
C ILE A 47 -0.34 -25.88 -9.57
N GLU A 48 -1.48 -25.29 -9.88
CA GLU A 48 -2.52 -25.86 -10.74
C GLU A 48 -2.03 -26.11 -12.16
N ALA A 49 -1.09 -25.29 -12.64
CA ALA A 49 -0.43 -25.49 -13.93
C ALA A 49 0.67 -26.57 -13.90
N GLY A 50 0.92 -27.21 -12.74
CA GLY A 50 1.93 -28.25 -12.60
C GLY A 50 3.36 -27.73 -12.49
N ALA A 51 3.55 -26.50 -12.06
CA ALA A 51 4.84 -25.94 -11.67
C ALA A 51 5.19 -26.27 -10.21
N SER A 52 6.45 -26.15 -9.83
CA SER A 52 6.88 -25.97 -8.44
C SER A 52 7.15 -24.52 -8.15
N VAL A 53 7.00 -24.09 -6.91
CA VAL A 53 7.08 -22.68 -6.54
C VAL A 53 8.20 -22.47 -5.51
N VAL A 54 9.09 -21.53 -5.77
CA VAL A 54 10.02 -21.03 -4.76
C VAL A 54 9.63 -19.60 -4.43
N LEU A 55 9.32 -19.35 -3.15
CA LEU A 55 8.95 -18.05 -2.64
C LEU A 55 10.13 -17.36 -1.99
N MET A 56 10.36 -16.12 -2.34
CA MET A 56 11.28 -15.24 -1.65
C MET A 56 10.58 -13.95 -1.25
N SER A 57 10.80 -13.53 -0.01
CA SER A 57 10.19 -12.34 0.55
C SER A 57 11.07 -11.68 1.61
N HIS A 58 10.56 -10.60 2.19
CA HIS A 58 11.15 -9.95 3.34
C HIS A 58 10.11 -9.78 4.46
N LEU A 59 10.59 -9.63 5.68
CA LEU A 59 9.80 -9.26 6.85
C LEU A 59 10.56 -8.20 7.67
N GLY A 60 9.90 -7.09 7.99
CA GLY A 60 10.48 -6.02 8.79
C GLY A 60 11.71 -5.33 8.16
N ARG A 61 12.60 -4.87 9.04
CA ARG A 61 13.82 -4.12 8.66
C ARG A 61 15.03 -4.55 9.51
N PRO A 62 15.56 -5.75 9.34
CA PRO A 62 16.67 -6.30 10.12
C PRO A 62 18.04 -5.70 9.78
N LYS A 63 18.13 -4.84 8.73
CA LYS A 63 19.35 -4.11 8.35
C LYS A 63 20.55 -5.03 8.07
N GLY A 64 20.34 -6.10 7.32
CA GLY A 64 21.40 -7.03 6.93
C GLY A 64 21.88 -7.94 8.06
N LYS A 65 21.08 -8.16 9.10
CA LYS A 65 21.40 -9.04 10.23
C LYS A 65 20.29 -10.05 10.44
N GLU A 66 20.67 -11.26 10.79
CA GLU A 66 19.70 -12.27 11.22
C GLU A 66 19.06 -11.85 12.54
N GLU A 67 17.73 -11.85 12.57
CA GLU A 67 16.90 -11.48 13.72
C GLU A 67 15.73 -12.46 13.81
N GLN A 68 15.74 -13.33 14.80
CA GLN A 68 14.77 -14.43 14.97
C GLN A 68 13.32 -13.94 14.93
N SER A 69 13.04 -12.79 15.52
CA SER A 69 11.69 -12.17 15.53
C SER A 69 11.18 -11.77 14.14
N LEU A 70 12.07 -11.71 13.15
CA LEU A 70 11.77 -11.36 11.76
C LEU A 70 11.97 -12.55 10.81
N SER A 71 12.00 -13.79 11.33
CA SER A 71 11.99 -14.99 10.50
C SER A 71 10.67 -15.14 9.75
N LEU A 72 10.74 -15.70 8.53
CA LEU A 72 9.56 -16.01 7.73
C LEU A 72 8.89 -17.34 8.11
N ILE A 73 9.35 -18.04 9.14
CA ILE A 73 8.71 -19.30 9.60
C ILE A 73 7.22 -19.11 9.89
N PRO A 74 6.77 -18.12 10.70
CA PRO A 74 5.33 -17.91 10.96
C PRO A 74 4.53 -17.62 9.69
N VAL A 75 5.15 -16.93 8.71
CA VAL A 75 4.52 -16.67 7.41
C VAL A 75 4.38 -17.96 6.60
N GLY A 76 5.37 -18.86 6.67
CA GLY A 76 5.32 -20.19 6.05
C GLY A 76 4.21 -21.06 6.64
N GLU A 77 4.02 -21.03 7.96
CA GLU A 77 2.95 -21.74 8.65
C GLU A 77 1.56 -21.22 8.25
N GLU A 78 1.38 -19.90 8.20
CA GLU A 78 0.13 -19.27 7.73
C GLU A 78 -0.17 -19.62 6.26
N LEU A 79 0.85 -19.57 5.39
CA LEU A 79 0.72 -19.99 4.00
C LEU A 79 0.33 -21.47 3.87
N ALA A 80 0.95 -22.35 4.65
CA ALA A 80 0.63 -23.79 4.65
C ALA A 80 -0.82 -24.01 5.06
N GLY A 81 -1.31 -23.31 6.06
CA GLY A 81 -2.71 -23.35 6.48
C GLY A 81 -3.68 -22.86 5.41
N LEU A 82 -3.37 -21.73 4.75
CA LEU A 82 -4.22 -21.14 3.71
C LEU A 82 -4.24 -21.94 2.39
N LEU A 83 -3.17 -22.68 2.11
CA LEU A 83 -3.05 -23.53 0.93
C LEU A 83 -3.44 -24.98 1.19
N GLU A 84 -3.60 -25.37 2.48
CA GLU A 84 -3.89 -26.74 2.93
C GLU A 84 -2.83 -27.76 2.44
N MET A 85 -1.56 -27.33 2.40
CA MET A 85 -0.46 -28.16 1.93
C MET A 85 0.87 -27.80 2.62
N PRO A 86 1.81 -28.78 2.72
CA PRO A 86 3.09 -28.54 3.35
C PRO A 86 3.97 -27.57 2.52
N ILE A 87 4.73 -26.73 3.21
CA ILE A 87 5.72 -25.84 2.62
C ILE A 87 7.10 -26.22 3.15
N LYS A 88 8.06 -26.46 2.24
CA LYS A 88 9.45 -26.62 2.62
C LYS A 88 10.02 -25.25 2.99
N PHE A 89 10.89 -25.20 4.00
CA PHE A 89 11.52 -23.97 4.46
C PHE A 89 13.02 -24.12 4.51
N SER A 90 13.76 -23.11 4.06
CA SER A 90 15.21 -23.02 4.22
C SER A 90 15.60 -21.78 5.00
N ALA A 91 16.32 -21.95 6.09
CA ALA A 91 16.82 -20.86 6.95
C ALA A 91 17.91 -20.00 6.30
N ASN A 92 18.27 -20.27 5.04
CA ASN A 92 19.27 -19.54 4.28
C ASN A 92 18.80 -19.37 2.84
N CYS A 93 19.01 -18.17 2.26
CA CYS A 93 18.54 -17.87 0.91
C CYS A 93 19.50 -18.32 -0.20
N ILE A 94 20.76 -18.58 0.10
CA ILE A 94 21.80 -18.79 -0.92
C ILE A 94 22.73 -19.99 -0.64
N SER A 95 22.45 -20.76 0.43
CA SER A 95 23.24 -21.96 0.71
C SER A 95 23.02 -23.03 -0.36
N THR A 96 24.00 -23.94 -0.50
CA THR A 96 23.89 -25.09 -1.39
C THR A 96 22.66 -25.91 -1.08
N ASP A 97 22.38 -26.18 0.21
CA ASP A 97 21.21 -26.96 0.64
C ASP A 97 19.90 -26.29 0.26
N ALA A 98 19.80 -24.95 0.36
CA ALA A 98 18.60 -24.22 -0.05
C ALA A 98 18.39 -24.31 -1.57
N ILE A 99 19.46 -24.19 -2.34
CA ILE A 99 19.41 -24.30 -3.80
C ILE A 99 19.04 -25.73 -4.21
N ASP A 100 19.66 -26.75 -3.61
CA ASP A 100 19.38 -28.15 -3.92
C ASP A 100 17.94 -28.52 -3.53
N THR A 101 17.43 -27.98 -2.40
CA THR A 101 16.00 -28.11 -2.03
C THR A 101 15.10 -27.55 -3.13
N SER A 102 15.38 -26.36 -3.64
CA SER A 102 14.60 -25.73 -4.73
C SER A 102 14.65 -26.55 -6.02
N ILE A 103 15.85 -27.03 -6.41
CA ILE A 103 16.05 -27.78 -7.66
C ILE A 103 15.33 -29.13 -7.60
N SER A 104 15.28 -29.76 -6.41
CA SER A 104 14.66 -31.08 -6.21
C SER A 104 13.15 -31.06 -6.03
N LEU A 105 12.50 -29.88 -6.08
CA LEU A 105 11.05 -29.77 -5.95
C LEU A 105 10.32 -30.54 -7.04
N LYS A 106 9.28 -31.25 -6.63
CA LYS A 106 8.32 -31.88 -7.54
C LYS A 106 7.22 -30.89 -7.97
N PRO A 107 6.58 -31.08 -9.11
CA PRO A 107 5.42 -30.32 -9.49
C PRO A 107 4.38 -30.24 -8.35
N GLY A 108 3.92 -29.06 -8.04
CA GLY A 108 2.98 -28.77 -6.95
C GLY A 108 3.62 -28.52 -5.58
N GLU A 109 4.91 -28.76 -5.39
CA GLU A 109 5.59 -28.44 -4.13
C GLU A 109 5.96 -26.97 -4.04
N ILE A 110 6.02 -26.46 -2.80
CA ILE A 110 6.39 -25.07 -2.47
C ILE A 110 7.61 -25.07 -1.55
N HIS A 111 8.52 -24.16 -1.81
CA HIS A 111 9.67 -23.86 -0.98
C HIS A 111 9.70 -22.37 -0.63
N LEU A 112 9.73 -22.02 0.64
CA LEU A 112 9.89 -20.66 1.15
C LEU A 112 11.33 -20.47 1.63
N LEU A 113 12.01 -19.45 1.11
CA LEU A 113 13.31 -19.02 1.57
C LEU A 113 13.16 -18.10 2.80
N GLU A 114 14.19 -18.02 3.64
CA GLU A 114 14.23 -17.11 4.78
C GLU A 114 14.25 -15.64 4.32
N ASN A 115 14.10 -14.74 5.26
CA ASN A 115 14.02 -13.30 5.07
C ASN A 115 15.23 -12.74 4.29
N LEU A 116 14.97 -12.29 3.07
CA LEU A 116 15.99 -11.69 2.18
C LEU A 116 16.76 -10.55 2.84
N ARG A 117 16.13 -9.80 3.74
CA ARG A 117 16.75 -8.64 4.42
C ARG A 117 17.68 -9.02 5.57
N PHE A 118 17.87 -10.30 5.84
CA PHE A 118 18.99 -10.76 6.67
C PHE A 118 20.33 -10.57 5.95
N TYR A 119 20.29 -10.33 4.66
CA TYR A 119 21.44 -10.06 3.80
C TYR A 119 21.49 -8.58 3.42
N ALA A 120 22.57 -7.87 3.74
CA ALA A 120 22.78 -6.47 3.30
C ALA A 120 22.75 -6.35 1.77
N GLN A 121 23.27 -7.38 1.10
CA GLN A 121 23.33 -7.52 -0.35
C GLN A 121 21.96 -7.42 -1.04
N GLU A 122 20.87 -7.74 -0.34
CA GLU A 122 19.50 -7.54 -0.87
C GLU A 122 19.23 -6.06 -1.12
N GLU A 123 19.46 -5.19 -0.11
CA GLU A 123 19.19 -3.75 -0.23
C GLU A 123 20.23 -3.05 -1.10
N ASP A 124 21.46 -3.55 -1.16
CA ASP A 124 22.57 -3.04 -1.99
C ASP A 124 22.43 -3.43 -3.47
N ASN A 125 21.45 -4.26 -3.82
CA ASN A 125 21.27 -4.80 -5.17
C ASN A 125 22.53 -5.53 -5.70
N ASP A 126 23.17 -6.31 -4.84
CA ASP A 126 24.41 -7.01 -5.12
C ASP A 126 24.24 -8.06 -6.22
N THR A 127 25.20 -8.10 -7.17
CA THR A 127 25.12 -8.96 -8.35
C THR A 127 25.35 -10.43 -8.02
N ASP A 128 26.27 -10.73 -7.11
CA ASP A 128 26.61 -12.11 -6.76
C ASP A 128 25.46 -12.72 -5.96
N PHE A 129 24.88 -11.98 -5.01
CA PHE A 129 23.68 -12.38 -4.30
C PHE A 129 22.50 -12.60 -5.26
N SER A 130 22.30 -11.70 -6.21
CA SER A 130 21.27 -11.82 -7.24
C SER A 130 21.44 -13.07 -8.10
N SER A 131 22.69 -13.38 -8.50
CA SER A 131 22.99 -14.57 -9.28
C SER A 131 22.70 -15.86 -8.51
N GLN A 132 22.97 -15.88 -7.20
CA GLN A 132 22.67 -17.01 -6.34
C GLN A 132 21.16 -17.21 -6.16
N LEU A 133 20.40 -16.12 -5.93
CA LEU A 133 18.93 -16.18 -5.90
C LEU A 133 18.36 -16.73 -7.21
N ALA A 134 18.94 -16.38 -8.36
CA ALA A 134 18.44 -16.84 -9.65
C ALA A 134 18.58 -18.37 -9.85
N ARG A 135 19.45 -19.06 -9.09
CA ARG A 135 19.61 -20.52 -9.17
C ARG A 135 18.39 -21.30 -8.66
N HIS A 136 17.50 -20.66 -7.93
CA HIS A 136 16.29 -21.29 -7.37
C HIS A 136 15.17 -21.55 -8.39
N GLY A 137 15.24 -20.99 -9.61
CA GLY A 137 14.15 -21.14 -10.56
C GLY A 137 14.54 -21.10 -12.02
N ASN A 138 13.61 -21.52 -12.88
CA ASN A 138 13.74 -21.46 -14.34
C ASN A 138 13.07 -20.20 -14.91
N ILE A 139 12.06 -19.69 -14.19
CA ILE A 139 11.23 -18.54 -14.56
C ILE A 139 11.15 -17.64 -13.32
N TYR A 140 11.29 -16.34 -13.52
CA TYR A 140 11.15 -15.35 -12.47
C TYR A 140 9.82 -14.60 -12.59
N ILE A 141 9.08 -14.51 -11.50
CA ILE A 141 7.83 -13.73 -11.40
C ILE A 141 7.94 -12.74 -10.25
N ASN A 142 7.81 -11.46 -10.56
CA ASN A 142 7.65 -10.43 -9.56
C ASN A 142 6.16 -10.21 -9.25
N ASP A 143 5.77 -10.50 -8.01
CA ASP A 143 4.41 -10.30 -7.52
C ASP A 143 4.38 -9.45 -6.24
N ALA A 144 5.45 -8.68 -6.01
CA ALA A 144 5.66 -7.86 -4.84
C ALA A 144 5.50 -6.37 -5.13
N PHE A 145 4.30 -5.93 -5.43
CA PHE A 145 4.02 -4.54 -5.79
C PHE A 145 4.48 -3.55 -4.71
N GLY A 146 4.32 -3.89 -3.42
CA GLY A 146 4.74 -3.04 -2.31
C GLY A 146 6.23 -2.70 -2.27
N THR A 147 7.07 -3.51 -2.92
CA THR A 147 8.52 -3.28 -3.00
C THR A 147 9.00 -2.84 -4.39
N ALA A 148 8.11 -2.70 -5.36
CA ALA A 148 8.47 -2.43 -6.76
C ALA A 148 9.19 -1.09 -6.97
N HIS A 149 9.06 -0.15 -6.03
CA HIS A 149 9.75 1.14 -6.02
C HIS A 149 11.22 1.05 -5.54
N ARG A 150 11.70 -0.13 -5.16
CA ARG A 150 13.04 -0.35 -4.62
C ARG A 150 13.91 -1.13 -5.60
N SER A 151 15.15 -0.65 -5.80
CA SER A 151 16.16 -1.32 -6.63
C SER A 151 16.92 -2.39 -5.82
N HIS A 152 16.22 -3.39 -5.29
CA HIS A 152 16.82 -4.47 -4.50
C HIS A 152 17.20 -5.66 -5.38
N ALA A 153 18.11 -6.51 -4.90
CA ALA A 153 18.59 -7.70 -5.60
C ALA A 153 17.45 -8.60 -6.08
N SER A 154 16.50 -8.92 -5.20
CA SER A 154 15.36 -9.79 -5.50
C SER A 154 14.32 -9.17 -6.45
N ASN A 155 14.28 -7.83 -6.59
CA ASN A 155 13.32 -7.12 -7.45
C ASN A 155 13.92 -6.77 -8.82
N VAL A 156 15.20 -6.39 -8.85
CA VAL A 156 15.87 -5.82 -10.04
C VAL A 156 17.08 -6.64 -10.43
N GLY A 157 18.00 -6.87 -9.50
CA GLY A 157 19.29 -7.54 -9.75
C GLY A 157 19.16 -8.96 -10.29
N VAL A 158 18.12 -9.69 -9.85
CA VAL A 158 17.86 -11.07 -10.27
C VAL A 158 17.38 -11.17 -11.73
N VAL A 159 16.71 -10.14 -12.26
CA VAL A 159 16.04 -10.18 -13.57
C VAL A 159 16.97 -10.50 -14.75
N PRO A 160 18.20 -9.95 -14.85
CA PRO A 160 19.13 -10.24 -15.95
C PRO A 160 19.52 -11.72 -16.08
N PHE A 161 19.45 -12.48 -14.98
CA PHE A 161 19.79 -13.90 -14.96
C PHE A 161 18.69 -14.80 -15.52
N PHE A 162 17.50 -14.27 -15.80
CA PHE A 162 16.37 -15.04 -16.34
C PHE A 162 16.10 -14.69 -17.81
N LYS A 163 16.00 -15.71 -18.66
CA LYS A 163 15.45 -15.57 -20.03
C LYS A 163 13.96 -15.26 -19.98
N ASN A 164 13.26 -15.84 -19.02
CA ASN A 164 11.83 -15.71 -18.82
C ASN A 164 11.59 -15.01 -17.45
N ALA A 165 11.18 -13.74 -17.52
CA ALA A 165 10.83 -12.94 -16.37
C ALA A 165 9.55 -12.15 -16.66
N GLY A 166 8.69 -11.98 -15.65
CA GLY A 166 7.43 -11.27 -15.79
C GLY A 166 6.80 -10.95 -14.44
N ILE A 167 5.51 -10.62 -14.47
CA ILE A 167 4.72 -10.24 -13.29
C ILE A 167 3.65 -11.27 -12.98
N GLY A 168 3.32 -11.40 -11.68
CA GLY A 168 2.22 -12.20 -11.18
C GLY A 168 0.87 -11.47 -11.21
N TRP A 169 -0.17 -12.16 -10.76
CA TRP A 169 -1.55 -11.65 -10.77
C TRP A 169 -1.78 -10.44 -9.88
N LEU A 170 -1.10 -10.40 -8.71
CA LEU A 170 -1.22 -9.24 -7.81
C LEU A 170 -0.65 -7.99 -8.47
N MET A 171 0.56 -8.10 -9.00
CA MET A 171 1.23 -7.00 -9.70
C MET A 171 0.42 -6.54 -10.92
N ASP A 172 -0.09 -7.47 -11.74
CA ASP A 172 -0.93 -7.16 -12.91
C ASP A 172 -2.23 -6.44 -12.49
N LYS A 173 -2.88 -6.92 -11.44
CA LYS A 173 -4.09 -6.29 -10.88
C LYS A 173 -3.83 -4.86 -10.42
N GLU A 174 -2.76 -4.65 -9.65
CA GLU A 174 -2.35 -3.32 -9.16
C GLU A 174 -2.12 -2.35 -10.33
N LEU A 175 -1.34 -2.78 -11.32
CA LEU A 175 -1.05 -1.96 -12.50
C LEU A 175 -2.31 -1.60 -13.28
N ASN A 176 -3.20 -2.56 -13.50
CA ASN A 176 -4.45 -2.33 -14.24
C ASN A 176 -5.37 -1.31 -13.56
N TYR A 177 -5.48 -1.35 -12.21
CA TYR A 177 -6.29 -0.38 -11.48
C TYR A 177 -5.66 1.00 -11.48
N LEU A 178 -4.34 1.09 -11.23
CA LEU A 178 -3.64 2.36 -11.13
C LEU A 178 -3.43 3.01 -12.51
N ASP A 179 -3.16 2.22 -13.56
CA ASP A 179 -3.05 2.75 -14.94
C ASP A 179 -4.37 3.39 -15.39
N ARG A 180 -5.50 2.72 -15.17
CA ARG A 180 -6.82 3.29 -15.51
C ARG A 180 -7.11 4.57 -14.75
N LEU A 181 -6.75 4.61 -13.46
CA LEU A 181 -6.91 5.80 -12.63
C LEU A 181 -6.10 6.99 -13.18
N MET A 182 -4.88 6.72 -13.66
CA MET A 182 -3.96 7.75 -14.13
C MET A 182 -4.28 8.24 -15.54
N ASN A 183 -4.62 7.33 -16.45
CA ASN A 183 -4.68 7.61 -17.87
C ASN A 183 -6.10 7.82 -18.40
N ASN A 184 -7.10 7.17 -17.81
CA ASN A 184 -8.50 7.28 -18.27
C ASN A 184 -9.52 7.13 -17.13
N PRO A 185 -9.48 7.99 -16.09
CA PRO A 185 -10.45 7.94 -15.01
C PRO A 185 -11.84 8.37 -15.49
N LYS A 186 -12.89 7.67 -15.06
CA LYS A 186 -14.25 8.19 -15.20
C LYS A 186 -14.43 9.43 -14.33
N ARG A 187 -14.96 10.49 -14.88
CA ARG A 187 -15.13 11.77 -14.17
C ARG A 187 -16.54 11.91 -13.57
N PRO A 188 -16.72 12.66 -12.47
CA PRO A 188 -15.68 13.39 -11.73
C PRO A 188 -14.69 12.47 -10.99
N LEU A 189 -13.39 12.86 -11.02
CA LEU A 189 -12.33 12.21 -10.25
C LEU A 189 -12.07 12.99 -8.97
N THR A 190 -12.20 12.32 -7.82
CA THR A 190 -11.92 12.91 -6.51
C THR A 190 -10.72 12.21 -5.85
N LEU A 191 -9.74 13.02 -5.45
CA LEU A 191 -8.64 12.60 -4.60
C LEU A 191 -8.99 12.90 -3.14
N VAL A 192 -8.94 11.91 -2.26
CA VAL A 192 -9.14 12.04 -0.82
C VAL A 192 -7.81 11.78 -0.11
N LEU A 193 -7.34 12.76 0.63
CA LEU A 193 -6.10 12.71 1.37
C LEU A 193 -6.34 12.93 2.85
N GLY A 194 -5.78 12.04 3.66
CA GLY A 194 -5.78 12.14 5.12
C GLY A 194 -4.40 11.81 5.71
N GLY A 195 -4.38 11.51 7.03
CA GLY A 195 -3.14 11.29 7.77
C GLY A 195 -2.46 12.58 8.21
N SER A 196 -1.25 12.49 8.77
CA SER A 196 -0.62 13.60 9.49
C SER A 196 0.38 14.44 8.66
N LYS A 197 1.01 13.85 7.62
CA LYS A 197 2.17 14.45 6.94
C LYS A 197 1.86 14.88 5.51
N ILE A 198 2.10 16.15 5.20
CA ILE A 198 1.95 16.70 3.84
C ILE A 198 3.11 16.27 2.93
N ASP A 199 4.34 16.29 3.44
CA ASP A 199 5.57 16.04 2.68
C ASP A 199 5.52 14.74 1.88
N THR A 200 5.02 13.68 2.48
CA THR A 200 4.89 12.36 1.85
C THR A 200 3.85 12.31 0.72
N LYS A 201 3.01 13.34 0.59
CA LYS A 201 1.91 13.38 -0.38
C LYS A 201 2.05 14.49 -1.43
N LEU A 202 3.12 15.30 -1.34
CA LEU A 202 3.31 16.45 -2.24
C LEU A 202 3.31 16.07 -3.71
N SER A 203 4.08 15.04 -4.08
CA SER A 203 4.16 14.59 -5.48
C SER A 203 2.82 14.10 -6.01
N LEU A 204 2.05 13.41 -5.15
CA LEU A 204 0.70 12.96 -5.47
C LEU A 204 -0.25 14.15 -5.67
N ILE A 205 -0.23 15.13 -4.75
CA ILE A 205 -1.04 16.34 -4.85
C ILE A 205 -0.71 17.08 -6.14
N ASP A 206 0.57 17.32 -6.44
CA ASP A 206 1.01 18.00 -7.64
C ASP A 206 0.55 17.32 -8.94
N LYS A 207 0.59 16.00 -8.98
CA LYS A 207 0.09 15.20 -10.10
C LYS A 207 -1.42 15.37 -10.27
N PHE A 208 -2.18 15.24 -9.18
CA PHE A 208 -3.64 15.30 -9.20
C PHE A 208 -4.19 16.71 -9.36
N LEU A 209 -3.43 17.76 -9.05
CA LEU A 209 -3.79 19.13 -9.43
C LEU A 209 -3.92 19.34 -10.95
N ASN A 210 -3.39 18.42 -11.77
CA ASN A 210 -3.58 18.45 -13.22
C ASN A 210 -4.71 17.51 -13.69
N ASN A 211 -5.16 16.58 -12.85
CA ASN A 211 -6.04 15.49 -13.28
C ASN A 211 -7.35 15.39 -12.50
N ALA A 212 -7.40 15.81 -11.24
CA ALA A 212 -8.59 15.69 -10.40
C ALA A 212 -9.59 16.84 -10.66
N ASP A 213 -10.87 16.54 -10.43
CA ASP A 213 -11.95 17.53 -10.37
C ASP A 213 -12.08 18.08 -8.94
N HIS A 214 -11.87 17.21 -7.95
CA HIS A 214 -11.89 17.53 -6.53
C HIS A 214 -10.68 16.95 -5.79
N ILE A 215 -10.21 17.70 -4.78
CA ILE A 215 -9.25 17.23 -3.77
C ILE A 215 -9.87 17.50 -2.41
N ILE A 216 -10.09 16.43 -1.64
CA ILE A 216 -10.53 16.48 -0.26
C ILE A 216 -9.32 16.27 0.64
N ILE A 217 -9.12 17.12 1.63
CA ILE A 217 -8.04 17.02 2.60
C ILE A 217 -8.63 16.88 4.00
N GLY A 218 -8.25 15.81 4.70
CA GLY A 218 -8.62 15.54 6.10
C GLY A 218 -7.41 15.12 6.91
N GLY A 219 -7.65 14.55 8.10
CA GLY A 219 -6.61 14.14 9.03
C GLY A 219 -5.75 15.31 9.54
N GLY A 220 -4.68 15.00 10.25
CA GLY A 220 -3.79 16.00 10.86
C GLY A 220 -3.16 16.97 9.86
N MET A 221 -2.93 16.53 8.61
CA MET A 221 -2.38 17.42 7.58
C MET A 221 -3.30 18.60 7.22
N ALA A 222 -4.61 18.46 7.43
CA ALA A 222 -5.58 19.51 7.12
C ALA A 222 -5.31 20.80 7.92
N PHE A 223 -4.80 20.68 9.15
CA PHE A 223 -4.54 21.85 10.01
C PHE A 223 -3.42 22.74 9.49
N THR A 224 -2.42 22.17 8.82
CA THR A 224 -1.39 22.96 8.14
C THR A 224 -1.99 23.78 7.00
N PHE A 225 -2.93 23.21 6.22
CA PHE A 225 -3.65 23.96 5.17
C PHE A 225 -4.55 25.05 5.77
N LEU A 226 -5.26 24.76 6.85
CA LEU A 226 -6.12 25.73 7.54
C LEU A 226 -5.31 26.89 8.11
N LYS A 227 -4.20 26.58 8.79
CA LYS A 227 -3.30 27.61 9.33
C LYS A 227 -2.66 28.47 8.24
N SER A 228 -2.30 27.86 7.09
CA SER A 228 -1.78 28.61 5.94
C SER A 228 -2.78 29.63 5.35
N ARG A 229 -4.09 29.47 5.66
CA ARG A 229 -5.18 30.39 5.35
C ARG A 229 -5.47 31.40 6.47
N GLY A 230 -4.65 31.43 7.51
CA GLY A 230 -4.81 32.32 8.67
C GLY A 230 -5.90 31.89 9.65
N LYS A 231 -6.33 30.62 9.65
CA LYS A 231 -7.27 30.09 10.64
C LYS A 231 -6.55 29.74 11.94
N SER A 232 -7.18 30.01 13.09
CA SER A 232 -6.80 29.38 14.35
C SER A 232 -7.12 27.88 14.25
N VAL A 233 -6.26 27.03 14.84
CA VAL A 233 -6.41 25.57 14.82
C VAL A 233 -6.16 24.96 16.22
N GLY A 234 -6.15 25.79 17.27
CA GLY A 234 -5.88 25.36 18.64
C GLY A 234 -4.52 24.65 18.74
N GLY A 235 -4.45 23.62 19.59
CA GLY A 235 -3.29 22.74 19.75
C GLY A 235 -3.12 21.67 18.67
N SER A 236 -3.86 21.77 17.55
CA SER A 236 -3.81 20.76 16.45
C SER A 236 -2.42 20.69 15.81
N LEU A 237 -2.12 19.51 15.24
CA LEU A 237 -0.85 19.24 14.57
C LEU A 237 -0.64 20.16 13.35
N VAL A 238 0.41 20.96 13.38
CA VAL A 238 0.80 21.86 12.27
C VAL A 238 2.25 21.62 11.90
N ASP A 239 2.52 21.45 10.62
CA ASP A 239 3.88 21.49 10.08
C ASP A 239 4.20 22.91 9.60
N GLU A 240 4.86 23.69 10.48
CA GLU A 240 5.20 25.10 10.23
C GLU A 240 6.08 25.26 8.97
N LYS A 241 6.93 24.27 8.64
CA LYS A 241 7.78 24.30 7.46
C LYS A 241 6.99 24.15 6.15
N MET A 242 5.78 23.62 6.24
CA MET A 242 4.93 23.33 5.10
C MET A 242 3.84 24.39 4.84
N LEU A 243 3.75 25.45 5.66
CA LEU A 243 2.72 26.49 5.52
C LEU A 243 2.74 27.15 4.13
N ASP A 244 3.92 27.59 3.66
CA ASP A 244 4.06 28.19 2.34
C ASP A 244 3.74 27.21 1.22
N THR A 245 4.09 25.94 1.40
CA THR A 245 3.76 24.88 0.44
C THR A 245 2.26 24.64 0.37
N ALA A 246 1.58 24.55 1.53
CA ALA A 246 0.13 24.42 1.60
C ALA A 246 -0.58 25.60 0.90
N LYS A 247 -0.12 26.83 1.15
CA LYS A 247 -0.64 28.04 0.49
C LYS A 247 -0.45 27.99 -1.03
N ARG A 248 0.72 27.54 -1.51
CA ARG A 248 0.96 27.36 -2.96
C ARG A 248 0.03 26.32 -3.58
N ILE A 249 -0.20 25.19 -2.88
CA ILE A 249 -1.13 24.13 -3.34
C ILE A 249 -2.54 24.69 -3.49
N ILE A 250 -3.05 25.41 -2.49
CA ILE A 250 -4.39 26.04 -2.54
C ILE A 250 -4.50 26.98 -3.74
N ASN A 251 -3.51 27.84 -3.95
CA ASN A 251 -3.49 28.76 -5.07
C ASN A 251 -3.42 28.05 -6.43
N LYS A 252 -2.58 26.99 -6.51
CA LYS A 252 -2.45 26.19 -7.73
C LYS A 252 -3.75 25.44 -8.06
N ALA A 253 -4.45 24.90 -7.05
CA ALA A 253 -5.76 24.28 -7.21
C ALA A 253 -6.76 25.29 -7.82
N ARG A 254 -6.84 26.50 -7.25
CA ARG A 254 -7.71 27.57 -7.77
C ARG A 254 -7.41 27.94 -9.22
N VAL A 255 -6.13 28.12 -9.56
CA VAL A 255 -5.71 28.47 -10.93
C VAL A 255 -6.05 27.37 -11.94
N LYS A 256 -5.96 26.11 -11.51
CA LYS A 256 -6.26 24.94 -12.36
C LYS A 256 -7.74 24.55 -12.37
N GLY A 257 -8.59 25.24 -11.63
CA GLY A 257 -10.02 24.91 -11.54
C GLY A 257 -10.34 23.65 -10.73
N VAL A 258 -9.38 23.14 -9.96
CA VAL A 258 -9.58 21.99 -9.07
C VAL A 258 -10.20 22.48 -7.76
N LYS A 259 -11.32 21.90 -7.37
CA LYS A 259 -11.97 22.23 -6.11
C LYS A 259 -11.24 21.54 -4.94
N LEU A 260 -10.67 22.33 -4.04
CA LEU A 260 -9.97 21.84 -2.85
C LEU A 260 -10.83 22.10 -1.61
N SER A 261 -11.26 21.04 -0.93
CA SER A 261 -12.10 21.07 0.26
C SER A 261 -11.27 20.77 1.52
N LEU A 262 -11.45 21.59 2.53
CA LEU A 262 -10.84 21.47 3.87
C LEU A 262 -11.97 21.27 4.91
N PRO A 263 -11.66 20.70 6.09
CA PRO A 263 -12.65 20.59 7.17
C PRO A 263 -13.20 21.96 7.58
N ILE A 264 -14.47 21.97 7.98
CA ILE A 264 -15.17 23.15 8.53
C ILE A 264 -15.44 22.96 10.03
N ASP A 265 -15.54 21.72 10.48
CA ASP A 265 -15.65 21.34 11.87
C ASP A 265 -14.83 20.07 12.14
N VAL A 266 -14.47 19.84 13.40
CA VAL A 266 -13.64 18.73 13.86
C VAL A 266 -14.08 18.23 15.22
N ILE A 267 -13.85 16.95 15.49
CA ILE A 267 -13.94 16.35 16.82
C ILE A 267 -12.60 16.55 17.50
N CYS A 268 -12.61 17.15 18.68
CA CYS A 268 -11.40 17.51 19.42
C CYS A 268 -11.19 16.65 20.67
N GLY A 269 -9.94 16.52 21.06
CA GLY A 269 -9.50 15.94 22.32
C GLY A 269 -8.22 16.63 22.79
N SER A 270 -7.78 16.36 24.03
CA SER A 270 -6.51 16.87 24.57
C SER A 270 -5.32 16.05 24.05
N SER A 271 -5.55 14.79 23.67
CA SER A 271 -4.54 13.88 23.11
C SER A 271 -5.16 12.80 22.22
N PRO A 272 -4.39 12.21 21.27
CA PRO A 272 -4.86 11.10 20.43
C PRO A 272 -5.27 9.83 21.20
N THR A 273 -4.80 9.68 22.43
CA THR A 273 -5.05 8.51 23.30
C THR A 273 -6.14 8.76 24.34
N GLU A 274 -6.84 9.89 24.25
CA GLU A 274 -7.90 10.27 25.20
C GLU A 274 -9.03 9.26 25.19
N SER A 275 -9.62 8.98 26.35
CA SER A 275 -10.75 8.06 26.51
C SER A 275 -12.10 8.66 26.12
N GLU A 276 -12.20 9.99 26.07
CA GLU A 276 -13.40 10.75 25.72
C GLU A 276 -13.07 11.93 24.81
N ALA A 277 -13.90 12.16 23.80
CA ALA A 277 -13.84 13.35 22.98
C ALA A 277 -14.32 14.56 23.77
N MET A 278 -13.62 15.69 23.63
CA MET A 278 -13.99 16.95 24.32
C MET A 278 -15.16 17.68 23.64
N GLY A 279 -15.51 17.29 22.44
CA GLY A 279 -16.63 17.82 21.68
C GLY A 279 -16.30 18.12 20.22
N THR A 280 -17.31 18.64 19.51
CA THR A 280 -17.20 19.09 18.11
C THR A 280 -17.09 20.61 18.08
N PHE A 281 -16.11 21.12 17.35
CA PHE A 281 -15.86 22.55 17.23
C PHE A 281 -15.74 22.96 15.76
N LEU A 282 -16.24 24.15 15.43
CA LEU A 282 -15.86 24.79 14.16
C LEU A 282 -14.38 25.11 14.18
N ILE A 283 -13.74 25.13 13.02
CA ILE A 283 -12.28 25.31 12.91
C ILE A 283 -11.78 26.57 13.66
N GLN A 284 -12.49 27.69 13.53
CA GLN A 284 -12.09 28.94 14.21
C GLN A 284 -12.35 28.96 15.72
N ASP A 285 -13.08 27.99 16.25
CA ASP A 285 -13.53 27.94 17.65
C ASP A 285 -12.81 26.83 18.44
N ILE A 286 -11.80 26.18 17.84
CA ILE A 286 -11.00 25.16 18.52
C ILE A 286 -10.23 25.82 19.69
N PRO A 287 -10.45 25.40 20.94
CA PRO A 287 -9.70 25.93 22.08
C PRO A 287 -8.20 25.62 21.98
N ASP A 288 -7.35 26.51 22.50
CA ASP A 288 -5.89 26.40 22.40
C ASP A 288 -5.32 25.12 23.02
N ASP A 289 -5.97 24.60 24.08
CA ASP A 289 -5.56 23.37 24.78
C ASP A 289 -6.06 22.08 24.08
N TYR A 290 -6.86 22.20 23.01
CA TYR A 290 -7.43 21.05 22.30
C TYR A 290 -6.89 20.94 20.90
N MET A 291 -6.83 19.72 20.39
CA MET A 291 -6.46 19.40 19.03
C MET A 291 -7.58 18.68 18.28
N GLY A 292 -7.72 18.98 17.01
CA GLY A 292 -8.62 18.23 16.14
C GLY A 292 -8.05 16.85 15.85
N LEU A 293 -8.84 15.81 16.14
CA LEU A 293 -8.44 14.40 16.05
C LEU A 293 -9.28 13.60 15.07
N ASP A 294 -10.45 14.12 14.66
CA ASP A 294 -11.27 13.59 13.56
C ASP A 294 -12.04 14.72 12.88
N ILE A 295 -12.56 14.46 11.69
CA ILE A 295 -13.49 15.39 11.02
C ILE A 295 -14.84 15.40 11.74
N GLY A 296 -15.46 16.58 11.82
CA GLY A 296 -16.78 16.74 12.41
C GLY A 296 -17.93 16.34 11.47
N PRO A 297 -19.16 16.31 11.97
CA PRO A 297 -20.33 15.87 11.21
C PRO A 297 -20.70 16.77 10.02
N GLU A 298 -20.47 18.08 10.10
CA GLU A 298 -20.71 18.99 8.97
C GLU A 298 -19.70 18.77 7.85
N THR A 299 -18.42 18.58 8.22
CA THR A 299 -17.35 18.20 7.29
C THR A 299 -17.65 16.87 6.61
N LEU A 300 -18.07 15.87 7.39
CA LEU A 300 -18.45 14.54 6.90
C LEU A 300 -19.58 14.64 5.88
N SER A 301 -20.63 15.39 6.19
CA SER A 301 -21.78 15.63 5.29
C SER A 301 -21.35 16.29 3.97
N MET A 302 -20.51 17.32 4.07
CA MET A 302 -19.95 18.01 2.90
C MET A 302 -19.11 17.07 2.03
N TYR A 303 -18.21 16.25 2.64
CA TYR A 303 -17.36 15.31 1.92
C TYR A 303 -18.17 14.20 1.26
N ASN A 304 -19.16 13.65 1.97
CA ASN A 304 -20.05 12.63 1.42
C ASN A 304 -20.86 13.15 0.21
N SER A 305 -21.29 14.41 0.22
CA SER A 305 -21.94 15.04 -0.94
C SER A 305 -21.00 15.11 -2.15
N ILE A 306 -19.71 15.38 -1.96
CA ILE A 306 -18.72 15.40 -3.05
C ILE A 306 -18.50 13.98 -3.57
N LEU A 307 -18.32 13.01 -2.67
CA LEU A 307 -18.05 11.60 -3.01
C LEU A 307 -19.24 10.97 -3.74
N GLY A 308 -20.47 11.25 -3.33
CA GLY A 308 -21.69 10.76 -3.98
C GLY A 308 -21.83 11.18 -5.45
N ASN A 309 -21.21 12.30 -5.83
CA ASN A 309 -21.16 12.79 -7.22
C ASN A 309 -19.95 12.28 -8.00
N SER A 310 -18.99 11.62 -7.34
CA SER A 310 -17.73 11.17 -7.96
C SER A 310 -17.91 9.84 -8.69
N LYS A 311 -17.24 9.67 -9.84
CA LYS A 311 -17.22 8.40 -10.59
C LYS A 311 -15.94 7.61 -10.35
N THR A 312 -14.86 8.30 -9.99
CA THR A 312 -13.60 7.68 -9.57
C THR A 312 -13.12 8.36 -8.30
N ILE A 313 -12.79 7.58 -7.29
CA ILE A 313 -12.30 8.06 -6.00
C ILE A 313 -10.96 7.37 -5.73
N LEU A 314 -9.92 8.15 -5.45
CA LEU A 314 -8.67 7.67 -4.88
C LEU A 314 -8.59 8.15 -3.45
N TRP A 315 -8.47 7.21 -2.50
CA TRP A 315 -8.37 7.52 -1.08
C TRP A 315 -7.03 7.09 -0.49
N ASN A 316 -6.33 8.03 0.15
CA ASN A 316 -5.03 7.77 0.80
C ASN A 316 -4.90 8.53 2.11
N GLY A 317 -4.98 7.81 3.21
CA GLY A 317 -4.87 8.31 4.58
C GLY A 317 -6.23 8.48 5.28
N PRO A 318 -6.32 8.09 6.58
CA PRO A 318 -7.52 8.22 7.38
C PRO A 318 -7.84 9.68 7.67
N MET A 319 -9.10 9.97 8.01
CA MET A 319 -9.60 11.32 8.29
C MET A 319 -9.42 11.73 9.74
N GLY A 320 -9.25 10.77 10.64
CA GLY A 320 -9.02 10.94 12.07
C GLY A 320 -8.09 9.86 12.62
N VAL A 321 -7.95 9.84 13.95
CA VAL A 321 -7.17 8.84 14.70
C VAL A 321 -8.04 7.58 14.84
N PHE A 322 -8.13 6.80 13.77
CA PHE A 322 -9.03 5.65 13.66
C PHE A 322 -8.69 4.50 14.65
N GLU A 323 -7.50 4.49 15.21
CA GLU A 323 -7.08 3.56 16.25
C GLU A 323 -7.80 3.80 17.58
N ASN A 324 -8.36 5.01 17.77
CA ASN A 324 -9.16 5.38 18.92
C ASN A 324 -10.63 5.51 18.52
N ARG A 325 -11.50 4.75 19.19
CA ARG A 325 -12.95 4.73 18.94
C ARG A 325 -13.63 6.09 19.03
N GLN A 326 -13.05 7.02 19.80
CA GLN A 326 -13.56 8.38 19.94
C GLN A 326 -13.33 9.23 18.67
N PHE A 327 -12.38 8.83 17.84
CA PHE A 327 -11.92 9.61 16.68
C PHE A 327 -11.86 8.78 15.38
N GLU A 328 -12.57 7.63 15.36
CA GLU A 328 -12.65 6.77 14.16
C GLU A 328 -13.79 7.13 13.22
N GLN A 329 -14.80 7.87 13.73
CA GLN A 329 -16.09 7.98 13.06
C GLN A 329 -16.02 8.63 11.69
N GLY A 330 -15.24 9.69 11.53
CA GLY A 330 -15.05 10.35 10.24
C GLY A 330 -14.49 9.42 9.18
N THR A 331 -13.47 8.63 9.53
CA THR A 331 -12.90 7.63 8.64
C THR A 331 -13.88 6.51 8.32
N ARG A 332 -14.58 5.99 9.32
CA ARG A 332 -15.54 4.89 9.20
C ARG A 332 -16.74 5.24 8.35
N GLU A 333 -17.38 6.37 8.62
CA GLU A 333 -18.59 6.80 7.90
C GLU A 333 -18.28 7.17 6.44
N MET A 334 -17.13 7.79 6.18
CA MET A 334 -16.67 7.98 4.79
C MET A 334 -16.45 6.66 4.06
N ALA A 335 -15.87 5.65 4.73
CA ALA A 335 -15.69 4.32 4.14
C ALA A 335 -17.05 3.68 3.79
N ILE A 336 -18.02 3.71 4.70
CA ILE A 336 -19.37 3.21 4.47
C ILE A 336 -20.04 3.94 3.30
N HIS A 337 -19.91 5.26 3.24
CA HIS A 337 -20.44 6.05 2.13
C HIS A 337 -19.78 5.68 0.79
N MET A 338 -18.47 5.43 0.78
CA MET A 338 -17.76 4.98 -0.43
C MET A 338 -18.24 3.61 -0.91
N VAL A 339 -18.62 2.68 0.00
CA VAL A 339 -19.26 1.41 -0.38
C VAL A 339 -20.57 1.68 -1.11
N SER A 340 -21.38 2.62 -0.60
CA SER A 340 -22.61 3.05 -1.29
C SER A 340 -22.35 3.66 -2.66
N CYS A 341 -21.28 4.46 -2.80
CA CYS A 341 -20.85 5.00 -4.09
C CYS A 341 -20.49 3.89 -5.08
N ILE A 342 -19.81 2.82 -4.63
CA ILE A 342 -19.47 1.66 -5.47
C ILE A 342 -20.74 0.97 -5.97
N SER A 343 -21.74 0.77 -5.11
CA SER A 343 -23.03 0.20 -5.48
C SER A 343 -23.75 1.05 -6.54
N ASN A 344 -23.49 2.36 -6.56
CA ASN A 344 -23.99 3.31 -7.58
C ASN A 344 -23.05 3.47 -8.79
N GLY A 345 -22.11 2.56 -8.97
CA GLY A 345 -21.25 2.46 -10.18
C GLY A 345 -19.96 3.29 -10.14
N SER A 346 -19.61 3.89 -9.01
CA SER A 346 -18.32 4.54 -8.84
C SER A 346 -17.19 3.51 -8.66
N LYS A 347 -15.95 3.91 -8.92
CA LYS A 347 -14.75 3.13 -8.62
C LYS A 347 -13.99 3.78 -7.48
N VAL A 348 -13.79 3.02 -6.41
CA VAL A 348 -13.03 3.46 -5.22
C VAL A 348 -11.74 2.65 -5.15
N ILE A 349 -10.62 3.35 -5.24
CA ILE A 349 -9.27 2.79 -5.12
C ILE A 349 -8.68 3.34 -3.83
N VAL A 350 -8.22 2.44 -2.98
CA VAL A 350 -7.64 2.78 -1.68
C VAL A 350 -6.15 2.50 -1.71
N GLY A 351 -5.36 3.49 -1.29
CA GLY A 351 -3.91 3.38 -1.15
C GLY A 351 -3.46 3.76 0.26
N GLY A 352 -2.29 3.25 0.64
CA GLY A 352 -1.68 3.52 1.96
C GLY A 352 -2.03 2.48 3.02
N GLY A 353 -1.02 2.14 3.82
CA GLY A 353 -1.14 1.10 4.85
C GLY A 353 -2.16 1.44 5.93
N ASP A 354 -2.15 2.70 6.41
CA ASP A 354 -3.06 3.15 7.48
C ASP A 354 -4.53 3.12 7.03
N THR A 355 -4.81 3.50 5.76
CA THR A 355 -6.17 3.43 5.23
C THR A 355 -6.65 1.98 5.08
N ALA A 356 -5.76 1.08 4.62
CA ALA A 356 -6.07 -0.33 4.53
C ALA A 356 -6.31 -0.95 5.91
N ALA A 357 -5.51 -0.58 6.93
CA ALA A 357 -5.69 -1.02 8.31
C ALA A 357 -7.02 -0.53 8.90
N ALA A 358 -7.40 0.72 8.66
CA ALA A 358 -8.71 1.25 9.07
C ALA A 358 -9.85 0.46 8.43
N LEU A 359 -9.80 0.22 7.12
CA LEU A 359 -10.80 -0.58 6.41
C LEU A 359 -10.91 -2.01 6.93
N GLU A 360 -9.80 -2.61 7.33
CA GLU A 360 -9.79 -3.94 7.92
C GLU A 360 -10.46 -3.94 9.29
N THR A 361 -10.10 -2.97 10.16
CA THR A 361 -10.74 -2.80 11.48
C THR A 361 -12.24 -2.64 11.34
N PHE A 362 -12.73 -1.97 10.29
CA PHE A 362 -14.15 -1.76 10.02
C PHE A 362 -14.80 -2.92 9.24
N GLY A 363 -14.04 -3.94 8.79
CA GLY A 363 -14.54 -5.06 8.01
C GLY A 363 -14.92 -4.72 6.56
N LEU A 364 -14.41 -3.61 6.01
CA LEU A 364 -14.83 -3.04 4.72
C LEU A 364 -13.85 -3.26 3.56
N ILE A 365 -12.72 -3.94 3.78
CA ILE A 365 -11.71 -4.18 2.71
C ILE A 365 -12.31 -4.81 1.46
N LYS A 366 -13.16 -5.83 1.63
CA LYS A 366 -13.74 -6.60 0.51
C LYS A 366 -14.80 -5.83 -0.27
N GLU A 367 -15.36 -4.79 0.33
CA GLU A 367 -16.39 -3.95 -0.26
C GLU A 367 -15.79 -2.87 -1.19
N MET A 368 -14.48 -2.59 -1.08
CA MET A 368 -13.81 -1.61 -1.93
C MET A 368 -13.53 -2.18 -3.32
N SER A 369 -13.56 -1.32 -4.35
CA SER A 369 -13.25 -1.76 -5.72
C SER A 369 -11.81 -2.29 -5.83
N HIS A 370 -10.87 -1.65 -5.13
CA HIS A 370 -9.48 -2.08 -5.01
C HIS A 370 -8.83 -1.47 -3.76
N VAL A 371 -8.15 -2.30 -2.97
CA VAL A 371 -7.27 -1.87 -1.89
C VAL A 371 -5.85 -2.26 -2.29
N SER A 372 -5.02 -1.25 -2.53
CA SER A 372 -3.65 -1.49 -2.97
C SER A 372 -2.78 -2.02 -1.83
N THR A 373 -2.02 -3.05 -2.13
CA THR A 373 -0.97 -3.59 -1.25
C THR A 373 0.31 -2.78 -1.30
N GLY A 374 0.40 -1.83 -2.26
CA GLY A 374 1.63 -1.18 -2.68
C GLY A 374 2.19 -0.14 -1.72
N GLY A 375 1.38 0.44 -0.84
CA GLY A 375 1.86 1.48 0.07
C GLY A 375 2.63 2.59 -0.65
N GLY A 376 3.96 2.69 -0.39
CA GLY A 376 4.84 3.65 -1.04
C GLY A 376 4.96 3.47 -2.56
N ALA A 377 4.95 2.23 -3.06
CA ALA A 377 5.03 1.97 -4.50
C ALA A 377 3.81 2.52 -5.26
N SER A 378 2.62 2.41 -4.66
CA SER A 378 1.40 3.02 -5.24
C SER A 378 1.52 4.53 -5.34
N LEU A 379 2.03 5.18 -4.28
CA LEU A 379 2.24 6.64 -4.26
C LEU A 379 3.25 7.07 -5.32
N GLU A 380 4.36 6.38 -5.45
CA GLU A 380 5.38 6.62 -6.47
C GLU A 380 4.79 6.52 -7.89
N LEU A 381 4.09 5.42 -8.17
CA LEU A 381 3.46 5.20 -9.48
C LEU A 381 2.41 6.29 -9.78
N LEU A 382 1.53 6.58 -8.81
CA LEU A 382 0.49 7.60 -8.95
C LEU A 382 1.06 9.01 -9.07
N SER A 383 2.26 9.26 -8.54
CA SER A 383 2.99 10.52 -8.72
C SER A 383 3.64 10.64 -10.10
N GLY A 384 3.60 9.58 -10.91
CA GLY A 384 4.17 9.52 -12.25
C GLY A 384 5.60 9.03 -12.32
N ASN A 385 6.14 8.50 -11.21
CA ASN A 385 7.48 7.93 -11.16
C ASN A 385 7.48 6.51 -11.73
N GLN A 386 8.54 6.17 -12.45
CA GLN A 386 8.74 4.79 -12.93
C GLN A 386 9.22 3.91 -11.76
N LEU A 387 8.64 2.73 -11.64
CA LEU A 387 9.04 1.76 -10.63
C LEU A 387 10.24 0.92 -11.15
N PRO A 388 11.39 0.86 -10.44
CA PRO A 388 12.58 0.13 -10.87
C PRO A 388 12.32 -1.34 -11.21
N ALA A 389 11.50 -2.03 -10.41
CA ALA A 389 11.17 -3.43 -10.66
C ALA A 389 10.41 -3.62 -11.99
N LEU A 390 9.50 -2.71 -12.35
CA LEU A 390 8.80 -2.77 -13.63
C LEU A 390 9.74 -2.47 -14.80
N ARG A 391 10.57 -1.44 -14.64
CA ARG A 391 11.55 -1.06 -15.67
C ARG A 391 12.52 -2.22 -15.99
N SER A 392 12.95 -2.98 -14.97
CA SER A 392 13.83 -4.13 -15.18
C SER A 392 13.17 -5.27 -15.97
N LEU A 393 11.84 -5.36 -15.94
CA LEU A 393 11.04 -6.38 -16.64
C LEU A 393 10.59 -5.94 -18.05
N GLU A 394 10.78 -4.68 -18.42
CA GLU A 394 10.51 -4.17 -19.76
C GLU A 394 11.54 -4.73 -20.74
N ARG A 395 11.11 -5.56 -21.68
CA ARG A 395 11.91 -6.16 -22.77
C ARG A 395 11.22 -5.99 -24.10
#